data_c416cbb95f2242255d798431b6b3ba58
#
_entry.id   c416cbb95f2242255d798431b6b3ba58
#
_cell.length_a   1.000
_cell.length_b   1.000
_cell.length_c   1.000
_cell.angle_alpha   90.00
_cell.angle_beta   90.00
_cell.angle_gamma   90.00
#
_symmetry.space_group_name_H-M   'P 1'
#
loop_
_entity.id
_entity.type
_entity.pdbx_description
1 polymer ?
#
loop_
_entity_poly.entity_id
_entity_poly.type
_entity_poly.pdbx_seq_one_letter_code
_entity_poly.pdbx_strand_id
1 'polypeptide(L)'
;MNKTDNFKKHTHRNPIQRMLLWNFFETLLGLIKEKNAQSILDVGCGEGFTLNRLSENKIGAKLEGVEYSKAAIELGQKTYPNIKIKEGNIYQLPYEDNSFDLVLCTEVLEHLDDPQKGLRELIRVSKKYLVISVPNEPLFMMAQFIRGKNWSRFGNDIEHINHWTFWQFGNFVKKENIKVLGTRHPFAWTMLLLEKK
;
A
#
# COMPACT_ATOMS: atom_id res chain seq x y z
N MET A 1 -8.50 13.61 -19.89
CA MET A 1 -8.65 12.96 -18.58
C MET A 1 -7.39 13.26 -17.78
N ASN A 2 -7.51 13.92 -16.65
CA ASN A 2 -6.34 14.25 -15.83
C ASN A 2 -5.81 12.96 -15.20
N LYS A 3 -4.50 12.70 -15.38
CA LYS A 3 -3.82 11.57 -14.73
C LYS A 3 -3.67 11.89 -13.24
N THR A 4 -3.99 10.93 -12.36
CA THR A 4 -3.73 11.05 -10.93
C THR A 4 -2.23 11.12 -10.66
N ASP A 5 -1.83 11.59 -9.49
CA ASP A 5 -0.39 11.65 -9.15
C ASP A 5 0.20 10.27 -8.97
N ASN A 6 -0.59 9.30 -8.46
CA ASN A 6 -0.19 7.90 -8.39
C ASN A 6 0.05 7.32 -9.80
N PHE A 7 -0.83 7.57 -10.76
CA PHE A 7 -0.62 7.15 -12.15
C PHE A 7 0.65 7.73 -12.76
N LYS A 8 0.91 9.03 -12.53
CA LYS A 8 2.14 9.68 -12.97
C LYS A 8 3.37 9.03 -12.33
N LYS A 9 3.32 8.72 -11.03
CA LYS A 9 4.37 8.02 -10.28
C LYS A 9 4.73 6.70 -10.95
N HIS A 10 3.75 5.87 -11.28
CA HIS A 10 3.95 4.54 -11.85
C HIS A 10 4.32 4.53 -13.34
N THR A 11 3.93 5.55 -14.09
CA THR A 11 4.22 5.66 -15.54
C THR A 11 5.40 6.59 -15.86
N HIS A 12 6.11 7.09 -14.85
CA HIS A 12 7.21 8.04 -15.03
C HIS A 12 8.40 7.40 -15.74
N ARG A 13 9.04 8.17 -16.66
CA ARG A 13 10.18 7.69 -17.44
C ARG A 13 11.54 7.76 -16.73
N ASN A 14 11.62 8.44 -15.58
CA ASN A 14 12.86 8.59 -14.82
C ASN A 14 13.39 7.21 -14.35
N PRO A 15 14.62 6.81 -14.71
CA PRO A 15 15.17 5.50 -14.40
C PRO A 15 15.32 5.26 -12.89
N ILE A 16 15.64 6.30 -12.11
CA ILE A 16 15.78 6.19 -10.65
C ILE A 16 14.41 5.87 -10.04
N GLN A 17 13.35 6.57 -10.46
CA GLN A 17 12.00 6.31 -9.95
C GLN A 17 11.51 4.91 -10.32
N ARG A 18 11.80 4.46 -11.54
CA ARG A 18 11.48 3.09 -11.98
C ARG A 18 12.21 2.04 -11.14
N MET A 19 13.50 2.27 -10.84
CA MET A 19 14.30 1.37 -10.00
C MET A 19 13.74 1.31 -8.56
N LEU A 20 13.33 2.45 -7.99
CA LEU A 20 12.74 2.50 -6.65
C LEU A 20 11.42 1.73 -6.59
N LEU A 21 10.55 1.94 -7.57
CA LEU A 21 9.28 1.21 -7.66
C LEU A 21 9.49 -0.28 -7.92
N TRP A 22 10.44 -0.64 -8.76
CA TRP A 22 10.82 -2.03 -8.98
C TRP A 22 11.27 -2.69 -7.67
N ASN A 23 12.19 -2.06 -6.92
CA ASN A 23 12.63 -2.55 -5.61
C ASN A 23 11.47 -2.69 -4.61
N PHE A 24 10.55 -1.74 -4.58
CA PHE A 24 9.35 -1.81 -3.76
C PHE A 24 8.52 -3.05 -4.10
N PHE A 25 8.20 -3.25 -5.38
CA PHE A 25 7.40 -4.38 -5.82
C PHE A 25 8.11 -5.73 -5.63
N GLU A 26 9.39 -5.85 -5.94
CA GLU A 26 10.15 -7.09 -5.69
C GLU A 26 10.18 -7.44 -4.21
N THR A 27 10.29 -6.42 -3.34
CA THR A 27 10.23 -6.63 -1.89
C THR A 27 8.84 -7.12 -1.47
N LEU A 28 7.77 -6.53 -1.99
CA LEU A 28 6.40 -6.96 -1.73
C LEU A 28 6.17 -8.41 -2.19
N LEU A 29 6.53 -8.72 -3.43
CA LEU A 29 6.38 -10.06 -4.00
C LEU A 29 7.18 -11.09 -3.19
N GLY A 30 8.41 -10.77 -2.79
CA GLY A 30 9.24 -11.62 -1.94
C GLY A 30 8.63 -11.91 -0.56
N LEU A 31 7.87 -10.97 0.02
CA LEU A 31 7.18 -11.18 1.29
C LEU A 31 5.96 -12.12 1.18
N ILE A 32 5.24 -12.05 0.06
CA ILE A 32 3.92 -12.69 -0.07
C ILE A 32 3.93 -13.99 -0.86
N LYS A 33 4.89 -14.20 -1.76
CA LYS A 33 4.93 -15.35 -2.69
C LYS A 33 4.81 -16.70 -1.98
N GLU A 34 5.52 -16.88 -0.85
CA GLU A 34 5.51 -18.13 -0.09
C GLU A 34 4.27 -18.30 0.80
N LYS A 35 3.41 -17.29 0.89
CA LYS A 35 2.21 -17.35 1.73
C LYS A 35 1.07 -18.12 1.08
N ASN A 36 1.17 -18.40 -0.23
CA ASN A 36 0.18 -19.17 -1.00
C ASN A 36 -1.26 -18.66 -0.83
N ALA A 37 -1.41 -17.34 -0.60
CA ALA A 37 -2.71 -16.70 -0.45
C ALA A 37 -3.52 -16.82 -1.74
N GLN A 38 -4.73 -17.38 -1.68
CA GLN A 38 -5.60 -17.56 -2.83
C GLN A 38 -6.49 -16.34 -3.04
N SER A 39 -6.90 -15.68 -1.96
CA SER A 39 -7.71 -14.47 -2.01
C SER A 39 -6.92 -13.28 -1.45
N ILE A 40 -6.77 -12.24 -2.27
CA ILE A 40 -5.99 -11.04 -1.93
C ILE A 40 -6.85 -9.81 -2.14
N LEU A 41 -6.92 -8.96 -1.11
CA LEU A 41 -7.52 -7.63 -1.16
C LEU A 41 -6.41 -6.58 -1.10
N ASP A 42 -6.45 -5.60 -1.98
CA ASP A 42 -5.60 -4.40 -1.93
C ASP A 42 -6.47 -3.18 -1.56
N VAL A 43 -6.24 -2.61 -0.39
CA VAL A 43 -7.00 -1.49 0.17
C VAL A 43 -6.24 -0.18 -0.05
N GLY A 44 -6.89 0.79 -0.70
CA GLY A 44 -6.25 1.97 -1.25
C GLY A 44 -5.44 1.62 -2.51
N CYS A 45 -6.00 0.76 -3.35
CA CYS A 45 -5.29 0.18 -4.51
C CYS A 45 -5.02 1.18 -5.64
N GLY A 46 -5.53 2.41 -5.55
CA GLY A 46 -5.44 3.39 -6.61
C GLY A 46 -5.99 2.86 -7.94
N GLU A 47 -5.19 2.95 -8.98
CA GLU A 47 -5.52 2.44 -10.33
C GLU A 47 -5.28 0.93 -10.48
N GLY A 48 -4.86 0.21 -9.42
CA GLY A 48 -4.68 -1.25 -9.45
C GLY A 48 -3.32 -1.72 -9.95
N PHE A 49 -2.28 -0.89 -9.89
CA PHE A 49 -0.92 -1.27 -10.31
C PHE A 49 -0.39 -2.49 -9.56
N THR A 50 -0.59 -2.56 -8.24
CA THR A 50 -0.18 -3.69 -7.40
C THR A 50 -0.92 -4.96 -7.82
N LEU A 51 -2.24 -4.88 -7.94
CA LEU A 51 -3.09 -6.02 -8.36
C LEU A 51 -2.72 -6.54 -9.74
N ASN A 52 -2.44 -5.65 -10.70
CA ASN A 52 -1.97 -6.04 -12.02
C ASN A 52 -0.63 -6.79 -11.93
N ARG A 53 0.33 -6.30 -11.13
CA ARG A 53 1.60 -6.99 -10.87
C ARG A 53 1.39 -8.38 -10.28
N LEU A 54 0.49 -8.52 -9.32
CA LEU A 54 0.15 -9.84 -8.74
C LEU A 54 -0.40 -10.78 -9.80
N SER A 55 -1.32 -10.29 -10.63
CA SER A 55 -1.92 -11.04 -11.73
C SER A 55 -0.87 -11.52 -12.75
N GLU A 56 0.02 -10.63 -13.19
CA GLU A 56 1.13 -10.97 -14.10
C GLU A 56 2.06 -12.03 -13.52
N ASN A 57 2.28 -12.02 -12.20
CA ASN A 57 3.12 -12.98 -11.48
C ASN A 57 2.35 -14.24 -11.03
N LYS A 58 1.07 -14.37 -11.37
CA LYS A 58 0.18 -15.48 -10.98
C LYS A 58 0.12 -15.71 -9.46
N ILE A 59 0.11 -14.62 -8.71
CA ILE A 59 -0.01 -14.63 -7.25
C ILE A 59 -1.45 -14.31 -6.88
N GLY A 60 -2.11 -15.25 -6.18
CA GLY A 60 -3.53 -15.17 -5.83
C GLY A 60 -4.45 -15.56 -6.99
N ALA A 61 -5.49 -16.32 -6.68
CA ALA A 61 -6.52 -16.70 -7.64
C ALA A 61 -7.67 -15.67 -7.70
N LYS A 62 -7.97 -15.03 -6.56
CA LYS A 62 -8.98 -13.98 -6.42
C LYS A 62 -8.28 -12.69 -6.01
N LEU A 63 -8.26 -11.70 -6.89
CA LEU A 63 -7.69 -10.37 -6.67
C LEU A 63 -8.80 -9.32 -6.70
N GLU A 64 -8.94 -8.57 -5.62
CA GLU A 64 -9.89 -7.45 -5.51
C GLU A 64 -9.19 -6.20 -4.97
N GLY A 65 -9.61 -5.03 -5.43
CA GLY A 65 -9.17 -3.73 -4.92
C GLY A 65 -10.32 -2.93 -4.32
N VAL A 66 -10.01 -2.15 -3.31
CA VAL A 66 -10.88 -1.10 -2.77
C VAL A 66 -10.15 0.23 -2.85
N GLU A 67 -10.82 1.23 -3.40
CA GLU A 67 -10.28 2.58 -3.56
C GLU A 67 -11.37 3.61 -3.25
N TYR A 68 -10.98 4.73 -2.64
CA TYR A 68 -11.91 5.82 -2.31
C TYR A 68 -12.09 6.80 -3.47
N SER A 69 -11.05 7.01 -4.26
CA SER A 69 -11.04 7.97 -5.37
C SER A 69 -11.71 7.42 -6.62
N LYS A 70 -12.88 7.95 -6.97
CA LYS A 70 -13.58 7.60 -8.21
C LYS A 70 -12.72 7.81 -9.46
N ALA A 71 -11.92 8.87 -9.47
CA ALA A 71 -11.03 9.17 -10.59
C ALA A 71 -9.93 8.09 -10.77
N ALA A 72 -9.39 7.57 -9.66
CA ALA A 72 -8.44 6.47 -9.69
C ALA A 72 -9.09 5.16 -10.16
N ILE A 73 -10.30 4.86 -9.68
CA ILE A 73 -11.07 3.68 -10.08
C ILE A 73 -11.36 3.72 -11.59
N GLU A 74 -11.90 4.84 -12.11
CA GLU A 74 -12.20 4.99 -13.53
C GLU A 74 -10.94 4.86 -14.41
N LEU A 75 -9.82 5.42 -13.97
CA LEU A 75 -8.56 5.30 -14.69
C LEU A 75 -8.01 3.88 -14.64
N GLY A 76 -8.13 3.23 -13.47
CA GLY A 76 -7.74 1.83 -13.25
C GLY A 76 -8.52 0.86 -14.13
N GLN A 77 -9.83 0.98 -14.16
CA GLN A 77 -10.70 0.15 -15.01
C GLN A 77 -10.40 0.28 -16.51
N LYS A 78 -9.98 1.48 -16.95
CA LYS A 78 -9.53 1.70 -18.34
C LYS A 78 -8.15 1.12 -18.62
N THR A 79 -7.26 1.20 -17.63
CA THR A 79 -5.86 0.75 -17.78
C THR A 79 -5.73 -0.76 -17.63
N TYR A 80 -6.47 -1.33 -16.68
CA TYR A 80 -6.46 -2.75 -16.33
C TYR A 80 -7.89 -3.30 -16.22
N PRO A 81 -8.58 -3.50 -17.36
CA PRO A 81 -10.01 -3.88 -17.38
C PRO A 81 -10.31 -5.22 -16.69
N ASN A 82 -9.30 -6.07 -16.53
CA ASN A 82 -9.43 -7.37 -15.86
C ASN A 82 -9.24 -7.27 -14.34
N ILE A 83 -8.84 -6.12 -13.80
CA ILE A 83 -8.65 -5.91 -12.36
C ILE A 83 -9.95 -5.36 -11.76
N LYS A 84 -10.44 -6.06 -10.75
CA LYS A 84 -11.68 -5.70 -10.07
C LYS A 84 -11.39 -4.68 -8.98
N ILE A 85 -11.82 -3.44 -9.19
CA ILE A 85 -11.71 -2.35 -8.21
C ILE A 85 -13.12 -1.90 -7.83
N LYS A 86 -13.40 -1.81 -6.53
CA LYS A 86 -14.64 -1.29 -5.96
C LYS A 86 -14.40 0.04 -5.26
N GLU A 87 -15.39 0.92 -5.28
CA GLU A 87 -15.39 2.09 -4.40
C GLU A 87 -15.60 1.64 -2.95
N GLY A 88 -14.82 2.20 -2.02
CA GLY A 88 -14.99 1.90 -0.60
C GLY A 88 -14.11 2.76 0.29
N ASN A 89 -14.45 2.74 1.59
CA ASN A 89 -13.75 3.48 2.62
C ASN A 89 -13.00 2.50 3.53
N ILE A 90 -11.72 2.74 3.76
CA ILE A 90 -10.86 1.92 4.63
C ILE A 90 -11.40 1.80 6.07
N TYR A 91 -12.17 2.78 6.54
CA TYR A 91 -12.76 2.75 7.88
C TYR A 91 -14.00 1.86 8.02
N GLN A 92 -14.55 1.40 6.87
CA GLN A 92 -15.72 0.51 6.79
C GLN A 92 -15.69 -0.24 5.47
N LEU A 93 -14.89 -1.30 5.42
CA LEU A 93 -14.75 -2.13 4.22
C LEU A 93 -16.01 -2.98 4.00
N PRO A 94 -16.50 -3.09 2.74
CA PRO A 94 -17.75 -3.79 2.41
C PRO A 94 -17.53 -5.32 2.35
N TYR A 95 -16.86 -5.87 3.36
CA TYR A 95 -16.56 -7.30 3.48
C TYR A 95 -16.77 -7.76 4.92
N GLU A 96 -17.10 -9.04 5.06
CA GLU A 96 -17.19 -9.68 6.36
C GLU A 96 -15.82 -9.95 6.97
N ASP A 97 -15.79 -10.29 8.24
CA ASP A 97 -14.57 -10.70 8.95
C ASP A 97 -13.91 -11.89 8.25
N ASN A 98 -12.59 -11.90 8.20
CA ASN A 98 -11.81 -13.02 7.64
C ASN A 98 -12.17 -13.36 6.18
N SER A 99 -12.44 -12.36 5.33
CA SER A 99 -12.85 -12.56 3.94
C SER A 99 -11.69 -12.86 2.98
N PHE A 100 -10.46 -12.46 3.33
CA PHE A 100 -9.30 -12.58 2.45
C PHE A 100 -8.11 -13.23 3.16
N ASP A 101 -7.43 -14.17 2.48
CA ASP A 101 -6.23 -14.83 3.03
C ASP A 101 -5.09 -13.83 3.29
N LEU A 102 -4.98 -12.81 2.42
CA LEU A 102 -4.02 -11.74 2.51
C LEU A 102 -4.68 -10.39 2.20
N VAL A 103 -4.41 -9.40 3.03
CA VAL A 103 -4.79 -7.99 2.78
C VAL A 103 -3.53 -7.16 2.57
N LEU A 104 -3.53 -6.33 1.55
CA LEU A 104 -2.49 -5.35 1.28
C LEU A 104 -3.04 -3.96 1.58
N CYS A 105 -2.19 -3.10 2.15
CA CYS A 105 -2.47 -1.68 2.29
C CYS A 105 -1.14 -0.93 2.24
N THR A 106 -0.80 -0.43 1.06
CA THR A 106 0.50 0.16 0.78
C THR A 106 0.37 1.64 0.47
N GLU A 107 1.10 2.48 1.23
CA GLU A 107 1.10 3.95 1.03
C GLU A 107 -0.29 4.58 1.21
N VAL A 108 -0.98 4.22 2.31
CA VAL A 108 -2.33 4.70 2.61
C VAL A 108 -2.43 5.22 4.04
N LEU A 109 -1.85 4.52 5.03
CA LEU A 109 -2.04 4.82 6.44
C LEU A 109 -1.52 6.22 6.82
N GLU A 110 -0.51 6.72 6.12
CA GLU A 110 0.05 8.06 6.28
C GLU A 110 -0.93 9.20 5.97
N HIS A 111 -1.95 8.90 5.18
CA HIS A 111 -2.98 9.87 4.75
C HIS A 111 -4.23 9.86 5.63
N LEU A 112 -4.32 8.96 6.62
CA LEU A 112 -5.53 8.75 7.41
C LEU A 112 -5.57 9.63 8.65
N ASP A 113 -6.73 10.21 8.96
CA ASP A 113 -6.98 10.93 10.22
C ASP A 113 -6.91 9.98 11.43
N ASP A 114 -7.41 8.74 11.29
CA ASP A 114 -7.34 7.69 12.32
C ASP A 114 -6.71 6.41 11.73
N PRO A 115 -5.38 6.34 11.59
CA PRO A 115 -4.71 5.18 11.02
C PRO A 115 -4.90 3.90 11.88
N GLN A 116 -5.16 4.05 13.19
CA GLN A 116 -5.40 2.90 14.06
C GLN A 116 -6.75 2.24 13.77
N LYS A 117 -7.79 3.04 13.49
CA LYS A 117 -9.09 2.53 13.05
C LYS A 117 -8.98 1.83 11.70
N GLY A 118 -8.24 2.43 10.74
CA GLY A 118 -7.94 1.80 9.46
C GLY A 118 -7.24 0.45 9.63
N LEU A 119 -6.19 0.40 10.46
CA LEU A 119 -5.46 -0.85 10.73
C LEU A 119 -6.36 -1.94 11.33
N ARG A 120 -7.26 -1.61 12.28
CA ARG A 120 -8.21 -2.57 12.85
C ARG A 120 -9.15 -3.14 11.79
N GLU A 121 -9.60 -2.31 10.87
CA GLU A 121 -10.50 -2.73 9.80
C GLU A 121 -9.77 -3.65 8.78
N LEU A 122 -8.50 -3.35 8.45
CA LEU A 122 -7.66 -4.25 7.65
C LEU A 122 -7.48 -5.62 8.33
N ILE A 123 -7.21 -5.62 9.65
CA ILE A 123 -7.09 -6.85 10.45
C ILE A 123 -8.43 -7.61 10.48
N ARG A 124 -9.55 -6.91 10.58
CA ARG A 124 -10.89 -7.51 10.61
C ARG A 124 -11.15 -8.35 9.35
N VAL A 125 -10.94 -7.76 8.16
CA VAL A 125 -11.21 -8.44 6.89
C VAL A 125 -10.13 -9.46 6.49
N SER A 126 -8.95 -9.38 7.11
CA SER A 126 -7.88 -10.37 6.91
C SER A 126 -8.19 -11.66 7.65
N LYS A 127 -8.04 -12.79 6.97
CA LYS A 127 -8.13 -14.12 7.55
C LYS A 127 -6.82 -14.54 8.23
N LYS A 128 -5.69 -14.19 7.63
CA LYS A 128 -4.40 -14.62 8.14
C LYS A 128 -3.29 -13.60 8.00
N TYR A 129 -3.05 -13.08 6.80
CA TYR A 129 -1.90 -12.23 6.52
C TYR A 129 -2.31 -10.81 6.15
N LEU A 130 -1.47 -9.87 6.56
CA LEU A 130 -1.59 -8.46 6.20
C LEU A 130 -0.20 -7.94 5.82
N VAL A 131 -0.09 -7.24 4.70
CA VAL A 131 1.10 -6.44 4.37
C VAL A 131 0.71 -4.97 4.35
N ILE A 132 1.45 -4.18 5.10
CA ILE A 132 1.28 -2.73 5.15
C ILE A 132 2.61 -2.05 4.86
N SER A 133 2.57 -0.91 4.19
CA SER A 133 3.74 -0.06 4.02
C SER A 133 3.41 1.41 4.23
N VAL A 134 4.43 2.15 4.67
CA VAL A 134 4.40 3.61 4.80
C VAL A 134 5.77 4.17 4.38
N PRO A 135 5.86 5.44 3.99
CA PRO A 135 7.13 6.12 3.83
C PRO A 135 7.92 6.10 5.14
N ASN A 136 9.23 5.87 5.06
CA ASN A 136 10.15 6.13 6.16
C ASN A 136 10.52 7.61 6.09
N GLU A 137 9.84 8.43 6.85
CA GLU A 137 9.81 9.88 6.66
C GLU A 137 11.17 10.56 6.64
N PRO A 138 12.16 10.26 7.48
CA PRO A 138 13.46 10.92 7.35
C PRO A 138 14.10 10.69 5.97
N LEU A 139 14.02 9.47 5.45
CA LEU A 139 14.61 9.12 4.16
C LEU A 139 13.76 9.62 2.99
N PHE A 140 12.43 9.54 3.12
CA PHE A 140 11.50 10.01 2.11
C PHE A 140 11.58 11.53 1.93
N MET A 141 11.53 12.28 3.03
CA MET A 141 11.68 13.74 3.02
C MET A 141 13.02 14.17 2.41
N MET A 142 14.12 13.52 2.80
CA MET A 142 15.45 13.79 2.25
C MET A 142 15.49 13.53 0.74
N ALA A 143 14.91 12.41 0.29
CA ALA A 143 14.84 12.08 -1.14
C ALA A 143 13.99 13.09 -1.94
N GLN A 144 12.89 13.56 -1.39
CA GLN A 144 12.05 14.61 -2.00
C GLN A 144 12.79 15.95 -2.06
N PHE A 145 13.46 16.34 -0.98
CA PHE A 145 14.25 17.57 -0.90
C PHE A 145 15.39 17.59 -1.93
N ILE A 146 16.19 16.51 -2.02
CA ILE A 146 17.27 16.37 -3.01
C ILE A 146 16.73 16.45 -4.45
N ARG A 147 15.51 15.96 -4.70
CA ARG A 147 14.86 16.03 -6.02
C ARG A 147 14.23 17.38 -6.32
N GLY A 148 14.37 18.36 -5.45
CA GLY A 148 13.78 19.70 -5.59
C GLY A 148 12.26 19.74 -5.43
N LYS A 149 11.65 18.68 -4.85
CA LYS A 149 10.22 18.64 -4.52
C LYS A 149 10.01 19.12 -3.10
N ASN A 150 8.93 19.89 -2.90
CA ASN A 150 8.51 20.39 -1.59
C ASN A 150 9.63 21.15 -0.83
N TRP A 151 10.45 21.91 -1.52
CA TRP A 151 11.64 22.58 -0.96
C TRP A 151 11.30 23.53 0.20
N SER A 152 10.17 24.25 0.09
CA SER A 152 9.68 25.14 1.16
C SER A 152 9.26 24.40 2.44
N ARG A 153 9.15 23.07 2.39
CA ARG A 153 8.74 22.20 3.49
C ARG A 153 9.77 21.10 3.79
N PHE A 154 11.01 21.31 3.41
CA PHE A 154 12.10 20.34 3.63
C PHE A 154 11.79 18.95 3.09
N GLY A 155 11.06 18.85 1.96
CA GLY A 155 10.69 17.59 1.33
C GLY A 155 9.42 16.94 1.91
N ASN A 156 8.77 17.54 2.91
CA ASN A 156 7.54 17.00 3.49
C ASN A 156 6.38 17.03 2.48
N ASP A 157 5.67 15.93 2.33
CA ASP A 157 4.47 15.85 1.51
C ASP A 157 3.27 16.42 2.28
N ILE A 158 2.46 17.23 1.58
CA ILE A 158 1.27 17.89 2.17
C ILE A 158 0.20 16.87 2.54
N GLU A 159 0.12 15.79 1.79
CA GLU A 159 -0.89 14.75 1.95
C GLU A 159 -0.55 13.77 3.07
N HIS A 160 0.71 13.77 3.58
CA HIS A 160 1.09 12.94 4.71
C HIS A 160 0.71 13.63 6.02
N ILE A 161 -0.33 13.14 6.66
CA ILE A 161 -0.79 13.59 7.99
C ILE A 161 0.02 12.87 9.08
N ASN A 162 0.37 11.60 8.84
CA ASN A 162 1.12 10.79 9.77
C ASN A 162 2.54 10.54 9.25
N HIS A 163 3.53 10.80 10.12
CA HIS A 163 4.93 10.63 9.81
C HIS A 163 5.54 9.56 10.72
N TRP A 164 6.12 8.51 10.11
CA TRP A 164 6.73 7.43 10.89
C TRP A 164 8.17 7.17 10.48
N THR A 165 9.02 7.04 11.50
CA THR A 165 10.23 6.25 11.38
C THR A 165 9.85 4.76 11.40
N PHE A 166 10.75 3.90 10.95
CA PHE A 166 10.50 2.45 10.97
C PHE A 166 10.21 1.91 12.38
N TRP A 167 10.79 2.48 13.42
CA TRP A 167 10.52 2.09 14.82
C TRP A 167 9.15 2.54 15.31
N GLN A 168 8.78 3.78 14.99
CA GLN A 168 7.47 4.32 15.36
C GLN A 168 6.36 3.52 14.66
N PHE A 169 6.55 3.15 13.38
CA PHE A 169 5.59 2.33 12.65
C PHE A 169 5.48 0.92 13.22
N GLY A 170 6.60 0.28 13.58
CA GLY A 170 6.58 -0.99 14.29
C GLY A 170 5.85 -0.93 15.63
N ASN A 171 6.03 0.15 16.40
CA ASN A 171 5.34 0.34 17.68
C ASN A 171 3.85 0.67 17.50
N PHE A 172 3.49 1.40 16.43
CA PHE A 172 2.10 1.65 16.06
C PHE A 172 1.34 0.35 15.84
N VAL A 173 1.90 -0.58 15.08
CA VAL A 173 1.30 -1.88 14.77
C VAL A 173 1.18 -2.78 16.01
N LYS A 174 2.16 -2.75 16.90
CA LYS A 174 2.16 -3.57 18.14
C LYS A 174 1.04 -3.24 19.13
N LYS A 175 0.33 -2.12 18.94
CA LYS A 175 -0.85 -1.78 19.75
C LYS A 175 -2.04 -2.71 19.47
N GLU A 176 -2.04 -3.38 18.32
CA GLU A 176 -3.07 -4.33 17.93
C GLU A 176 -2.62 -5.79 18.21
N ASN A 177 -3.60 -6.68 18.34
CA ASN A 177 -3.33 -8.11 18.59
C ASN A 177 -2.90 -8.83 17.29
N ILE A 178 -1.75 -8.44 16.77
CA ILE A 178 -1.18 -8.97 15.53
C ILE A 178 0.30 -9.29 15.71
N LYS A 179 0.81 -10.28 14.99
CA LYS A 179 2.22 -10.68 15.03
C LYS A 179 2.98 -10.15 13.83
N VAL A 180 4.11 -9.49 14.05
CA VAL A 180 5.03 -9.10 12.97
C VAL A 180 5.87 -10.32 12.58
N LEU A 181 5.71 -10.80 11.34
CA LEU A 181 6.47 -11.91 10.78
C LEU A 181 7.75 -11.45 10.09
N GLY A 182 7.73 -10.26 9.52
CA GLY A 182 8.89 -9.73 8.82
C GLY A 182 8.80 -8.23 8.61
N THR A 183 9.96 -7.61 8.57
CA THR A 183 10.13 -6.19 8.23
C THR A 183 11.09 -6.08 7.07
N ARG A 184 10.78 -5.22 6.11
CA ARG A 184 11.65 -4.88 4.99
C ARG A 184 11.70 -3.37 4.82
N HIS A 185 12.81 -2.90 4.31
CA HIS A 185 13.06 -1.48 4.08
C HIS A 185 13.49 -1.25 2.62
N PRO A 186 12.58 -1.43 1.63
CA PRO A 186 12.89 -0.93 0.30
C PRO A 186 13.12 0.58 0.40
N PHE A 187 14.12 1.10 -0.31
CA PHE A 187 14.57 2.49 -0.12
C PHE A 187 13.40 3.48 0.00
N ALA A 188 13.45 4.30 1.04
CA ALA A 188 12.47 5.29 1.46
C ALA A 188 11.14 4.73 2.03
N TRP A 189 10.95 3.41 2.12
CA TRP A 189 9.73 2.83 2.70
C TRP A 189 10.04 1.84 3.82
N THR A 190 9.04 1.65 4.67
CA THR A 190 8.99 0.54 5.65
C THR A 190 7.80 -0.34 5.31
N MET A 191 8.04 -1.63 5.15
CA MET A 191 7.03 -2.62 4.81
C MET A 191 7.01 -3.74 5.86
N LEU A 192 5.84 -4.04 6.39
CA LEU A 192 5.62 -5.06 7.42
C LEU A 192 4.74 -6.18 6.88
N LEU A 193 5.18 -7.41 7.06
CA LEU A 193 4.34 -8.60 6.91
C LEU A 193 3.84 -9.01 8.31
N LEU A 194 2.55 -9.10 8.46
CA LEU A 194 1.85 -9.35 9.70
C LEU A 194 1.02 -10.63 9.61
N GLU A 195 0.83 -11.30 10.75
CA GLU A 195 -0.03 -12.46 10.89
C GLU A 195 -1.06 -12.20 11.98
N LYS A 196 -2.34 -12.40 11.66
CA LYS A 196 -3.44 -12.34 12.60
C LYS A 196 -3.31 -13.49 13.59
N LYS A 197 -3.47 -13.20 14.87
CA LYS A 197 -3.45 -14.20 15.95
C LYS A 197 -4.79 -14.90 16.11
#